data_4a8eb4f2b0b4eac0f5e3e77a12dc8e9f
#
_entry.id   4a8eb4f2b0b4eac0f5e3e77a12dc8e9f
#
_cell.length_a   1.000
_cell.length_b   1.000
_cell.length_c   1.000
_cell.angle_alpha   90.00
_cell.angle_beta   90.00
_cell.angle_gamma   90.00
#
_symmetry.space_group_name_H-M   'P 1'
#
loop_
_entity.id
_entity.type
_entity.pdbx_description
1 polymer ?
#
loop_
_entity_poly.entity_id
_entity_poly.type
_entity_poly.pdbx_seq_one_letter_code
_entity_poly.pdbx_strand_id
1 'polypeptide(L)'
;GPVHDYDETWLNGRRVGDHLLAPEWTSYRKRVAYQTYDVTELLRSGENVAAAMLGEGWYAGRLAMADPFPYGTHPRFLLQLEIELDDGSKQLQVTDDSWRTTIDGPIRTAGIYDGETYDARHDHPGWEMPGFNDQNWAKAKVFDLDDRKLVWLCNEPIQVAKELSPVKMTEPKPGVFVFDLSQNMVGWCRVN
;
A
#
# COMPACT_ATOMS: atom_id res chain seq x y z
N GLY A 1 3.89 -14.84 -1.99
CA GLY A 1 4.29 -13.45 -1.91
C GLY A 1 3.49 -12.71 -0.85
N PRO A 2 3.88 -11.54 -0.38
CA PRO A 2 3.03 -10.75 0.48
C PRO A 2 1.74 -10.40 -0.27
N VAL A 3 0.63 -10.33 0.44
CA VAL A 3 -0.57 -9.66 -0.09
C VAL A 3 -0.27 -8.17 0.00
N HIS A 4 -0.32 -7.49 -1.12
CA HIS A 4 -0.06 -6.05 -1.14
C HIS A 4 -1.34 -5.31 -0.77
N ASP A 5 -1.19 -4.36 0.13
CA ASP A 5 -2.27 -3.47 0.53
C ASP A 5 -2.62 -2.50 -0.61
N TYR A 6 -3.74 -1.83 -0.51
CA TYR A 6 -4.13 -0.86 -1.53
C TYR A 6 -3.17 0.33 -1.60
N ASP A 7 -2.62 0.75 -0.44
CA ASP A 7 -1.58 1.76 -0.34
C ASP A 7 -0.53 1.32 0.66
N GLU A 8 0.65 0.97 0.17
CA GLU A 8 1.81 0.73 1.02
C GLU A 8 2.83 1.85 0.84
N THR A 9 3.31 2.37 1.95
CA THR A 9 4.32 3.43 1.99
C THR A 9 5.60 2.91 2.61
N TRP A 10 6.73 3.29 2.03
CA TRP A 10 8.07 2.97 2.53
C TRP A 10 8.86 4.25 2.77
N LEU A 11 9.73 4.22 3.76
CA LEU A 11 10.75 5.21 4.01
C LEU A 11 12.09 4.50 4.16
N ASN A 12 13.02 4.79 3.25
CA ASN A 12 14.36 4.17 3.22
C ASN A 12 14.37 2.63 3.23
N GLY A 13 13.46 2.00 2.47
CA GLY A 13 13.35 0.55 2.37
C GLY A 13 12.61 -0.12 3.51
N ARG A 14 12.06 0.64 4.45
CA ARG A 14 11.26 0.12 5.56
C ARG A 14 9.81 0.55 5.41
N ARG A 15 8.89 -0.40 5.55
CA ARG A 15 7.46 -0.11 5.49
C ARG A 15 7.04 0.83 6.63
N VAL A 16 6.22 1.82 6.31
CA VAL A 16 5.64 2.77 7.27
C VAL A 16 4.35 2.18 7.84
N GLY A 17 4.33 1.97 9.15
CA GLY A 17 3.17 1.41 9.84
C GLY A 17 2.94 -0.08 9.57
N ASP A 18 1.84 -0.59 10.10
CA ASP A 18 1.44 -2.00 10.03
C ASP A 18 -0.04 -2.18 9.63
N HIS A 19 -0.68 -1.09 9.23
CA HIS A 19 -2.06 -1.13 8.75
C HIS A 19 -2.14 -1.85 7.41
N LEU A 20 -3.17 -2.67 7.25
CA LEU A 20 -3.49 -3.41 6.04
C LEU A 20 -4.75 -2.84 5.40
N LEU A 21 -4.86 -2.94 4.08
CA LEU A 21 -6.01 -2.47 3.30
C LEU A 21 -6.35 -1.00 3.57
N ALA A 22 -5.32 -0.21 3.80
CA ALA A 22 -5.44 1.23 4.07
C ALA A 22 -5.51 2.05 2.76
N PRO A 23 -6.12 3.24 2.79
CA PRO A 23 -7.10 3.69 3.78
C PRO A 23 -8.42 2.94 3.62
N GLU A 24 -9.21 2.87 4.69
CA GLU A 24 -10.52 2.25 4.64
C GLU A 24 -11.46 2.96 3.65
N TRP A 25 -12.51 2.24 3.24
CA TRP A 25 -13.52 2.80 2.36
C TRP A 25 -14.32 3.92 3.04
N THR A 26 -14.42 5.04 2.34
CA THR A 26 -15.28 6.17 2.68
C THR A 26 -16.05 6.64 1.45
N SER A 27 -16.95 7.59 1.60
CA SER A 27 -17.50 8.29 0.43
C SER A 27 -16.45 9.26 -0.14
N TYR A 28 -15.57 8.77 -1.01
CA TYR A 28 -14.44 9.53 -1.58
C TYR A 28 -14.84 10.78 -2.36
N ARG A 29 -16.11 10.95 -2.68
CA ARG A 29 -16.63 12.22 -3.25
C ARG A 29 -16.76 13.32 -2.19
N LYS A 30 -16.73 12.97 -0.90
CA LYS A 30 -16.92 13.89 0.22
C LYS A 30 -15.73 13.98 1.14
N ARG A 31 -15.08 12.86 1.40
CA ARG A 31 -13.95 12.77 2.35
C ARG A 31 -13.01 11.64 1.99
N VAL A 32 -11.76 11.84 2.36
CA VAL A 32 -10.68 10.83 2.27
C VAL A 32 -10.10 10.65 3.67
N ALA A 33 -10.00 9.40 4.12
CA ALA A 33 -9.37 9.10 5.39
C ALA A 33 -7.84 9.17 5.22
N TYR A 34 -7.13 9.64 6.26
CA TYR A 34 -5.67 9.61 6.33
C TYR A 34 -5.20 8.99 7.64
N GLN A 35 -3.99 8.43 7.63
CA GLN A 35 -3.29 7.94 8.82
C GLN A 35 -2.09 8.82 9.11
N THR A 36 -1.64 8.79 10.38
CA THR A 36 -0.44 9.48 10.82
C THR A 36 0.46 8.49 11.54
N TYR A 37 1.74 8.51 11.21
CA TYR A 37 2.76 7.61 11.76
C TYR A 37 3.95 8.42 12.27
N ASP A 38 4.50 8.01 13.41
CA ASP A 38 5.84 8.46 13.83
C ASP A 38 6.87 7.67 13.01
N VAL A 39 7.64 8.39 12.23
CA VAL A 39 8.67 7.84 11.34
C VAL A 39 10.09 8.25 11.72
N THR A 40 10.27 8.80 12.92
CA THR A 40 11.55 9.28 13.41
C THR A 40 12.66 8.24 13.26
N GLU A 41 12.40 7.00 13.66
CA GLU A 41 13.35 5.88 13.56
C GLU A 41 13.61 5.37 12.13
N LEU A 42 12.86 5.85 11.15
CA LEU A 42 13.04 5.51 9.74
C LEU A 42 13.88 6.54 9.00
N LEU A 43 13.99 7.74 9.53
CA LEU A 43 14.78 8.82 8.97
C LEU A 43 16.26 8.63 9.26
N ARG A 44 17.09 9.17 8.40
CA ARG A 44 18.55 9.18 8.55
C ARG A 44 19.14 10.52 8.11
N SER A 45 20.32 10.82 8.57
CA SER A 45 21.06 11.98 8.07
C SER A 45 21.41 11.80 6.59
N GLY A 46 21.27 12.87 5.82
CA GLY A 46 21.54 12.87 4.38
C GLY A 46 20.31 12.50 3.54
N GLU A 47 20.52 11.71 2.48
CA GLU A 47 19.48 11.36 1.53
C GLU A 47 18.46 10.40 2.17
N ASN A 48 17.18 10.71 1.97
CA ASN A 48 16.05 9.86 2.36
C ASN A 48 15.12 9.68 1.16
N VAL A 49 14.49 8.52 1.05
CA VAL A 49 13.55 8.19 -0.01
C VAL A 49 12.21 7.78 0.61
N ALA A 50 11.16 8.48 0.23
CA ALA A 50 9.78 8.07 0.47
C ALA A 50 9.22 7.45 -0.82
N ALA A 51 8.61 6.30 -0.72
CA ALA A 51 8.09 5.55 -1.85
C ALA A 51 6.72 4.95 -1.51
N ALA A 52 5.87 4.73 -2.51
CA ALA A 52 4.56 4.13 -2.32
C ALA A 52 4.20 3.17 -3.44
N MET A 53 3.58 2.05 -3.07
CA MET A 53 2.95 1.11 -3.99
C MET A 53 1.44 1.25 -3.84
N LEU A 54 0.72 1.40 -4.96
CA LEU A 54 -0.71 1.68 -4.97
C LEU A 54 -1.45 0.57 -5.69
N GLY A 55 -2.44 -0.02 -5.04
CA GLY A 55 -3.43 -0.88 -5.64
C GLY A 55 -4.70 -0.12 -6.04
N GLU A 56 -5.58 -0.77 -6.78
CA GLU A 56 -6.86 -0.16 -7.20
C GLU A 56 -7.81 0.06 -6.02
N GLY A 57 -7.78 -0.85 -5.05
CA GLY A 57 -8.52 -0.78 -3.79
C GLY A 57 -10.00 -0.42 -3.94
N TRP A 58 -10.47 0.35 -2.98
CA TRP A 58 -11.85 0.84 -2.94
C TRP A 58 -12.13 2.00 -3.91
N TYR A 59 -11.07 2.71 -4.32
CA TYR A 59 -11.22 3.92 -5.13
C TYR A 59 -11.36 3.60 -6.61
N ALA A 60 -10.46 2.78 -7.15
CA ALA A 60 -10.38 2.45 -8.56
C ALA A 60 -10.77 0.99 -8.87
N GLY A 61 -10.89 0.13 -7.84
CA GLY A 61 -11.32 -1.24 -7.99
C GLY A 61 -12.83 -1.40 -8.05
N ARG A 62 -13.30 -2.65 -7.93
CA ARG A 62 -14.72 -2.99 -7.86
C ARG A 62 -15.24 -2.84 -6.44
N LEU A 63 -16.45 -2.29 -6.30
CA LEU A 63 -17.21 -2.25 -5.06
C LEU A 63 -18.39 -3.21 -5.11
N ALA A 64 -18.35 -4.28 -4.33
CA ALA A 64 -19.38 -5.30 -4.25
C ALA A 64 -19.80 -5.81 -5.65
N MET A 65 -21.06 -5.72 -5.99
CA MET A 65 -21.64 -6.14 -7.28
C MET A 65 -21.69 -5.00 -8.32
N ALA A 66 -21.14 -3.83 -7.99
CA ALA A 66 -21.15 -2.67 -8.88
C ALA A 66 -20.08 -2.79 -9.98
N ASP A 67 -20.18 -1.92 -10.98
CA ASP A 67 -19.14 -1.75 -11.98
C ASP A 67 -17.83 -1.25 -11.36
N PRO A 68 -16.66 -1.55 -11.96
CA PRO A 68 -15.39 -1.00 -11.50
C PRO A 68 -15.34 0.53 -11.65
N PHE A 69 -14.38 1.16 -10.96
CA PHE A 69 -14.10 2.60 -11.03
C PHE A 69 -15.18 3.53 -10.44
N PRO A 70 -15.71 3.24 -9.25
CA PRO A 70 -16.82 4.00 -8.70
C PRO A 70 -16.48 5.47 -8.39
N TYR A 71 -15.19 5.76 -8.16
CA TYR A 71 -14.71 7.09 -7.80
C TYR A 71 -13.63 7.63 -8.75
N GLY A 72 -12.92 6.76 -9.45
CA GLY A 72 -11.87 7.13 -10.41
C GLY A 72 -11.21 5.90 -11.01
N THR A 73 -10.50 6.10 -12.12
CA THR A 73 -9.88 5.03 -12.91
C THR A 73 -8.44 4.72 -12.53
N HIS A 74 -7.85 5.52 -11.64
CA HIS A 74 -6.46 5.37 -11.21
C HIS A 74 -6.36 5.66 -9.72
N PRO A 75 -5.59 4.87 -8.96
CA PRO A 75 -5.31 5.17 -7.56
C PRO A 75 -4.61 6.54 -7.43
N ARG A 76 -4.77 7.16 -6.28
CA ARG A 76 -4.18 8.46 -5.95
C ARG A 76 -3.54 8.39 -4.59
N PHE A 77 -2.44 9.09 -4.44
CA PHE A 77 -1.67 9.12 -3.21
C PHE A 77 -1.40 10.54 -2.75
N LEU A 78 -1.49 10.77 -1.46
CA LEU A 78 -1.13 12.02 -0.81
C LEU A 78 -0.30 11.70 0.42
N LEU A 79 0.89 12.27 0.49
CA LEU A 79 1.80 12.18 1.62
C LEU A 79 2.23 13.57 2.05
N GLN A 80 2.27 13.78 3.37
CA GLN A 80 2.92 14.90 4.01
C GLN A 80 3.84 14.37 5.10
N LEU A 81 5.12 14.71 5.02
CA LEU A 81 6.14 14.39 6.01
C LEU A 81 6.65 15.68 6.66
N GLU A 82 6.42 15.79 7.95
CA GLU A 82 6.94 16.89 8.77
C GLU A 82 8.15 16.40 9.54
N ILE A 83 9.28 17.10 9.40
CA ILE A 83 10.54 16.78 10.06
C ILE A 83 10.93 17.98 10.93
N GLU A 84 11.12 17.75 12.20
CA GLU A 84 11.71 18.71 13.12
C GLU A 84 13.17 18.34 13.36
N LEU A 85 14.07 19.26 13.07
CA LEU A 85 15.52 19.07 13.21
C LEU A 85 15.98 19.44 14.63
N ASP A 86 17.18 18.99 15.03
CA ASP A 86 17.75 19.23 16.35
C ASP A 86 17.90 20.72 16.70
N ASP A 87 18.01 21.59 15.69
CA ASP A 87 18.07 23.03 15.87
C ASP A 87 16.68 23.70 16.00
N GLY A 88 15.60 22.89 16.01
CA GLY A 88 14.22 23.34 16.09
C GLY A 88 13.64 23.83 14.76
N SER A 89 14.38 23.79 13.67
CA SER A 89 13.84 24.09 12.34
C SER A 89 12.96 22.97 11.85
N LYS A 90 12.00 23.30 10.97
CA LYS A 90 11.04 22.35 10.41
C LYS A 90 11.18 22.25 8.91
N GLN A 91 11.12 21.05 8.41
CA GLN A 91 11.06 20.75 6.99
C GLN A 91 9.73 20.06 6.68
N LEU A 92 9.15 20.40 5.54
CA LEU A 92 7.93 19.81 5.04
C LEU A 92 8.18 19.23 3.68
N GLN A 93 7.93 17.93 3.53
CA GLN A 93 7.94 17.23 2.24
C GLN A 93 6.53 16.77 1.92
N VAL A 94 6.11 16.97 0.68
CA VAL A 94 4.78 16.60 0.20
C VAL A 94 4.87 15.88 -1.13
N THR A 95 3.82 15.17 -1.49
CA THR A 95 3.67 14.65 -2.85
C THR A 95 3.39 15.80 -3.83
N ASP A 96 4.22 15.90 -4.86
CA ASP A 96 4.11 16.90 -5.91
C ASP A 96 4.57 16.35 -7.28
N ASP A 97 4.78 17.20 -8.27
CA ASP A 97 5.22 16.82 -9.61
C ASP A 97 6.72 16.46 -9.70
N SER A 98 7.49 16.56 -8.62
CA SER A 98 8.85 16.06 -8.54
C SER A 98 8.91 14.54 -8.38
N TRP A 99 7.83 13.93 -7.88
CA TRP A 99 7.74 12.48 -7.73
C TRP A 99 7.78 11.75 -9.06
N ARG A 100 8.36 10.56 -9.03
CA ARG A 100 8.41 9.64 -10.18
C ARG A 100 7.43 8.49 -9.97
N THR A 101 6.85 8.02 -11.07
CA THR A 101 5.87 6.94 -11.04
C THR A 101 5.99 6.02 -12.23
N THR A 102 5.66 4.75 -12.03
CA THR A 102 5.52 3.76 -13.11
C THR A 102 4.24 2.96 -12.90
N ILE A 103 3.63 2.52 -13.98
CA ILE A 103 2.53 1.55 -14.00
C ILE A 103 3.03 0.15 -14.39
N ASP A 104 4.32 0.01 -14.61
CA ASP A 104 4.96 -1.26 -14.98
C ASP A 104 5.55 -1.96 -13.74
N GLY A 105 4.80 -1.96 -12.65
CA GLY A 105 5.14 -2.68 -11.43
C GLY A 105 4.62 -4.12 -11.40
N PRO A 106 4.99 -4.91 -10.39
CA PRO A 106 4.64 -6.32 -10.28
C PRO A 106 3.14 -6.55 -10.01
N ILE A 107 2.46 -5.64 -9.34
CA ILE A 107 1.01 -5.71 -9.12
C ILE A 107 0.32 -5.27 -10.40
N ARG A 108 -0.34 -6.21 -11.07
CA ARG A 108 -1.07 -5.96 -12.33
C ARG A 108 -2.52 -5.61 -12.07
N THR A 109 -3.13 -6.17 -11.04
CA THR A 109 -4.45 -5.83 -10.50
C THR A 109 -4.47 -6.13 -9.00
N ALA A 110 -5.17 -5.32 -8.22
CA ALA A 110 -5.38 -5.58 -6.80
C ALA A 110 -6.73 -5.01 -6.34
N GLY A 111 -7.66 -5.90 -6.01
CA GLY A 111 -8.98 -5.51 -5.54
C GLY A 111 -9.55 -6.54 -4.56
N ILE A 112 -10.27 -6.08 -3.53
CA ILE A 112 -10.78 -6.97 -2.49
C ILE A 112 -11.77 -8.03 -3.01
N TYR A 113 -12.47 -7.72 -4.10
CA TYR A 113 -13.45 -8.65 -4.71
C TYR A 113 -12.87 -9.46 -5.86
N ASP A 114 -11.90 -8.91 -6.57
CA ASP A 114 -11.33 -9.53 -7.76
C ASP A 114 -9.98 -10.23 -7.46
N GLY A 115 -9.42 -10.02 -6.26
CA GLY A 115 -8.12 -10.56 -5.86
C GLY A 115 -6.94 -9.80 -6.47
N GLU A 116 -5.77 -10.42 -6.40
CA GLU A 116 -4.51 -9.84 -6.87
C GLU A 116 -3.93 -10.68 -8.01
N THR A 117 -3.41 -9.99 -9.02
CA THR A 117 -2.54 -10.57 -10.04
C THR A 117 -1.14 -9.97 -9.87
N TYR A 118 -0.19 -10.83 -9.52
CA TYR A 118 1.21 -10.46 -9.31
C TYR A 118 2.11 -11.12 -10.35
N ASP A 119 2.97 -10.32 -11.00
CA ASP A 119 3.98 -10.80 -11.96
C ASP A 119 5.38 -10.33 -11.54
N ALA A 120 6.13 -11.20 -10.89
CA ALA A 120 7.49 -10.91 -10.39
C ALA A 120 8.49 -10.49 -11.47
N ARG A 121 8.20 -10.69 -12.76
CA ARG A 121 9.07 -10.25 -13.86
C ARG A 121 9.11 -8.73 -14.00
N HIS A 122 8.11 -8.04 -13.42
CA HIS A 122 8.00 -6.58 -13.36
C HIS A 122 8.49 -5.99 -12.03
N ASP A 123 9.18 -6.79 -11.23
CA ASP A 123 9.77 -6.30 -9.98
C ASP A 123 10.90 -5.30 -10.27
N HIS A 124 10.99 -4.27 -9.44
CA HIS A 124 12.05 -3.25 -9.49
C HIS A 124 12.84 -3.28 -8.18
N PRO A 125 13.74 -4.24 -7.97
CA PRO A 125 14.43 -4.40 -6.67
C PRO A 125 15.12 -3.11 -6.23
N GLY A 126 14.85 -2.70 -4.98
CA GLY A 126 15.43 -1.50 -4.37
C GLY A 126 14.76 -0.18 -4.76
N TRP A 127 13.59 -0.21 -5.38
CA TRP A 127 12.84 1.00 -5.78
C TRP A 127 12.50 1.91 -4.60
N GLU A 128 12.42 1.35 -3.40
CA GLU A 128 12.17 2.04 -2.14
C GLU A 128 13.42 2.52 -1.41
N MET A 129 14.61 2.33 -2.04
CA MET A 129 15.92 2.66 -1.45
C MET A 129 16.56 3.88 -2.10
N PRO A 130 17.34 4.67 -1.35
CA PRO A 130 18.17 5.71 -1.94
C PRO A 130 19.14 5.17 -2.99
N GLY A 131 19.34 5.97 -4.04
CA GLY A 131 20.22 5.61 -5.15
C GLY A 131 19.56 4.75 -6.23
N PHE A 132 18.28 4.42 -6.10
CA PHE A 132 17.54 3.77 -7.19
C PHE A 132 17.46 4.68 -8.41
N ASN A 133 17.66 4.11 -9.59
CA ASN A 133 17.59 4.87 -10.84
C ASN A 133 16.16 4.86 -11.41
N ASP A 134 15.42 5.91 -11.14
CA ASP A 134 14.05 6.14 -11.61
C ASP A 134 13.94 7.05 -12.85
N GLN A 135 15.07 7.33 -13.54
CA GLN A 135 15.10 8.29 -14.65
C GLN A 135 14.13 7.93 -15.79
N ASN A 136 13.81 6.66 -15.97
CA ASN A 136 12.87 6.17 -16.97
C ASN A 136 11.41 6.21 -16.50
N TRP A 137 11.16 6.53 -15.24
CA TRP A 137 9.81 6.65 -14.71
C TRP A 137 9.21 8.00 -15.09
N ALA A 138 7.90 8.02 -15.29
CA ALA A 138 7.18 9.25 -15.59
C ALA A 138 7.12 10.18 -14.36
N LYS A 139 6.93 11.47 -14.59
CA LYS A 139 6.55 12.39 -13.51
C LYS A 139 5.16 12.07 -13.00
N ALA A 140 4.95 12.19 -11.70
CA ALA A 140 3.64 12.08 -11.11
C ALA A 140 2.71 13.20 -11.64
N LYS A 141 1.45 12.84 -11.82
CA LYS A 141 0.43 13.81 -12.21
C LYS A 141 -0.27 14.34 -10.96
N VAL A 142 -0.13 15.62 -10.72
CA VAL A 142 -0.79 16.30 -9.61
C VAL A 142 -2.27 16.55 -9.93
N PHE A 143 -3.12 16.33 -8.93
CA PHE A 143 -4.55 16.62 -8.98
C PHE A 143 -4.93 17.47 -7.79
N ASP A 144 -5.86 18.38 -7.99
CA ASP A 144 -6.44 19.12 -6.87
C ASP A 144 -7.28 18.20 -5.98
N LEU A 145 -7.26 18.46 -4.68
CA LEU A 145 -8.06 17.71 -3.71
C LEU A 145 -9.56 18.02 -3.82
N ASP A 146 -9.91 19.06 -4.56
CA ASP A 146 -11.27 19.62 -4.69
C ASP A 146 -11.84 20.05 -3.32
N ASP A 147 -13.16 19.90 -3.15
CA ASP A 147 -13.87 20.17 -1.88
C ASP A 147 -13.86 18.98 -0.90
N ARG A 148 -13.14 17.92 -1.21
CA ARG A 148 -13.07 16.72 -0.35
C ARG A 148 -12.33 17.03 0.94
N LYS A 149 -12.91 16.58 2.05
CA LYS A 149 -12.29 16.76 3.37
C LYS A 149 -11.32 15.61 3.65
N LEU A 150 -10.13 15.95 4.09
CA LEU A 150 -9.24 14.99 4.75
C LEU A 150 -9.75 14.79 6.18
N VAL A 151 -9.95 13.55 6.57
CA VAL A 151 -10.39 13.17 7.91
C VAL A 151 -9.44 12.14 8.49
N TRP A 152 -9.11 12.29 9.77
CA TRP A 152 -8.30 11.29 10.44
C TRP A 152 -9.07 9.97 10.53
N LEU A 153 -8.38 8.86 10.24
CA LEU A 153 -8.93 7.52 10.39
C LEU A 153 -9.04 7.18 11.88
N CYS A 154 -10.27 7.15 12.39
CA CYS A 154 -10.55 6.92 13.82
C CYS A 154 -10.93 5.47 14.14
N ASN A 155 -11.05 4.61 13.14
CA ASN A 155 -11.35 3.20 13.33
C ASN A 155 -10.10 2.43 13.78
N GLU A 156 -10.32 1.28 14.43
CA GLU A 156 -9.21 0.36 14.68
C GLU A 156 -8.65 -0.15 13.35
N PRO A 157 -7.31 -0.18 13.19
CA PRO A 157 -6.70 -0.60 11.95
C PRO A 157 -6.88 -2.10 11.72
N ILE A 158 -6.97 -2.48 10.45
CA ILE A 158 -6.82 -3.88 10.06
C ILE A 158 -5.34 -4.24 10.17
N GLN A 159 -5.03 -5.30 10.92
CA GLN A 159 -3.67 -5.76 11.20
C GLN A 159 -3.61 -7.27 11.20
N VAL A 160 -2.40 -7.84 11.06
CA VAL A 160 -2.18 -9.28 11.27
C VAL A 160 -2.37 -9.60 12.74
N ALA A 161 -3.52 -10.17 13.09
CA ALA A 161 -3.82 -10.55 14.47
C ALA A 161 -3.05 -11.80 14.92
N LYS A 162 -2.82 -12.76 14.00
CA LYS A 162 -2.18 -14.03 14.31
C LYS A 162 -1.68 -14.73 13.04
N GLU A 163 -0.53 -15.39 13.17
CA GLU A 163 -0.06 -16.37 12.19
C GLU A 163 -0.45 -17.79 12.64
N LEU A 164 -1.00 -18.57 11.72
CA LEU A 164 -1.41 -19.95 11.96
C LEU A 164 -0.51 -20.91 11.20
N SER A 165 -0.02 -21.92 11.88
CA SER A 165 0.66 -23.04 11.23
C SER A 165 -0.34 -24.17 10.96
N PRO A 166 -0.23 -24.89 9.83
CA PRO A 166 -1.05 -26.05 9.57
C PRO A 166 -0.88 -27.11 10.65
N VAL A 167 -1.99 -27.62 11.19
CA VAL A 167 -2.01 -28.73 12.15
C VAL A 167 -1.96 -30.09 11.47
N LYS A 168 -2.35 -30.13 10.19
CA LYS A 168 -2.34 -31.34 9.37
C LYS A 168 -2.17 -30.98 7.90
N MET A 169 -1.44 -31.82 7.18
CA MET A 169 -1.36 -31.83 5.73
C MET A 169 -1.82 -33.17 5.18
N THR A 170 -2.61 -33.18 4.13
CA THR A 170 -3.05 -34.40 3.43
C THR A 170 -2.87 -34.24 1.94
N GLU A 171 -2.69 -35.33 1.25
CA GLU A 171 -2.60 -35.41 -0.20
C GLU A 171 -3.76 -36.29 -0.74
N PRO A 172 -4.97 -35.73 -0.92
CA PRO A 172 -6.13 -36.51 -1.37
C PRO A 172 -6.01 -37.04 -2.82
N LYS A 173 -5.15 -36.44 -3.63
CA LYS A 173 -4.76 -36.89 -4.97
C LYS A 173 -3.31 -36.52 -5.22
N PRO A 174 -2.57 -37.25 -6.06
CA PRO A 174 -1.18 -36.92 -6.38
C PRO A 174 -0.99 -35.47 -6.81
N GLY A 175 -0.11 -34.75 -6.12
CA GLY A 175 0.19 -33.32 -6.35
C GLY A 175 -0.82 -32.33 -5.80
N VAL A 176 -1.87 -32.78 -5.09
CA VAL A 176 -2.88 -31.90 -4.46
C VAL A 176 -2.73 -31.97 -2.95
N PHE A 177 -2.27 -30.85 -2.36
CA PHE A 177 -2.04 -30.76 -0.92
C PHE A 177 -3.11 -29.91 -0.25
N VAL A 178 -3.68 -30.42 0.85
CA VAL A 178 -4.64 -29.71 1.71
C VAL A 178 -4.00 -29.46 3.06
N PHE A 179 -3.93 -28.21 3.44
CA PHE A 179 -3.41 -27.75 4.72
C PHE A 179 -4.57 -27.41 5.64
N ASP A 180 -4.70 -28.12 6.75
CA ASP A 180 -5.72 -27.88 7.77
C ASP A 180 -5.18 -26.90 8.81
N LEU A 181 -5.82 -25.74 8.96
CA LEU A 181 -5.45 -24.71 9.94
C LEU A 181 -6.28 -24.79 11.22
N SER A 182 -7.12 -25.84 11.37
CA SER A 182 -7.99 -26.14 12.52
C SER A 182 -9.06 -25.10 12.85
N GLN A 183 -9.15 -24.00 12.14
CA GLN A 183 -10.18 -22.97 12.36
C GLN A 183 -10.56 -22.27 11.06
N ASN A 184 -11.76 -21.69 11.02
CA ASN A 184 -12.16 -20.75 9.98
C ASN A 184 -11.44 -19.42 10.21
N MET A 185 -10.93 -18.82 9.16
CA MET A 185 -10.16 -17.58 9.23
C MET A 185 -10.36 -16.71 7.98
N VAL A 186 -10.12 -15.44 8.14
CA VAL A 186 -9.88 -14.49 7.05
C VAL A 186 -8.40 -14.14 7.05
N GLY A 187 -7.75 -14.18 5.90
CA GLY A 187 -6.31 -13.90 5.77
C GLY A 187 -5.74 -14.43 4.45
N TRP A 188 -4.44 -14.57 4.41
CA TRP A 188 -3.71 -15.08 3.24
C TRP A 188 -2.65 -16.11 3.66
N CYS A 189 -2.14 -16.85 2.68
CA CYS A 189 -1.14 -17.88 2.89
C CYS A 189 0.27 -17.36 2.59
N ARG A 190 1.22 -17.64 3.48
CA ARG A 190 2.65 -17.52 3.19
C ARG A 190 3.18 -18.89 2.76
N VAL A 191 3.71 -18.97 1.55
CA VAL A 191 4.34 -20.19 1.00
C VAL A 191 5.84 -19.89 0.85
N ASN A 192 6.68 -20.70 1.50
CA ASN A 192 8.15 -20.60 1.48
C ASN A 192 8.75 -21.71 0.61
#